data_179904ee4ce6c25ab9cc90ae5f41b829
#
_entry.id   179904ee4ce6c25ab9cc90ae5f41b829
#
_cell.length_a   1.000
_cell.length_b   1.000
_cell.length_c   1.000
_cell.angle_alpha   90.00
_cell.angle_beta   90.00
_cell.angle_gamma   90.00
#
_symmetry.space_group_name_H-M   'P 1'
#
loop_
_entity.id
_entity.type
_entity.pdbx_description
1 polymer ?
#
loop_
_entity_poly.entity_id
_entity_poly.type
_entity_poly.pdbx_seq_one_letter_code
_entity_poly.pdbx_strand_id
1 'polypeptide(L)'
;MNRKQKFEYLNKNKVFDFIIVGGGATGLGCALDASSRGYSVALFEKHDFCKGTSSRSTKLIHGGVRYLEKFQFKLVYEALKERDFLMKNASHVTNKIGFVIPVYKPLLKFYYWFGLKLYDLISGDSFFPKSKIINKKKVQELLPNINNKGLLGGVCFFDGQFNDSRLGIDIGLTAEKFGATLFNYSSVESFIKHNDIIKGVNVHDSVSNNIYEVKSKIVINCTGVFSQSIINLDYETPKNIIKPSQGTHLVIERRFLKSDFGFLIPKTPDGRVLFAIPWHNSVILGTTDNEINEPEIDPKPKLSEINYILKNVKQYFREKPEKTDIKTIYTGLRPLVADSSKSKSKDLSRKHKIFKSKSGLISVVGGKWTTYRKISEKTVDIACLLYTSPSPRDCRL
;
A
#
# COMPACT_ATOMS: atom_id res chain seq x y z
N MET A 1 21.98 -15.89 7.55
CA MET A 1 22.80 -16.39 6.41
C MET A 1 23.19 -15.23 5.52
N ASN A 2 24.44 -15.18 5.02
CA ASN A 2 24.82 -14.26 3.95
C ASN A 2 24.23 -14.73 2.60
N ARG A 3 24.30 -13.90 1.53
CA ARG A 3 23.70 -14.21 0.23
C ARG A 3 24.18 -15.55 -0.36
N LYS A 4 25.51 -15.82 -0.33
CA LYS A 4 26.08 -17.05 -0.84
C LYS A 4 25.53 -18.27 -0.11
N GLN A 5 25.49 -18.25 1.22
CA GLN A 5 24.92 -19.32 2.05
C GLN A 5 23.42 -19.53 1.78
N LYS A 6 22.67 -18.46 1.49
CA LYS A 6 21.25 -18.56 1.10
C LYS A 6 21.09 -19.36 -0.21
N PHE A 7 21.92 -19.09 -1.23
CA PHE A 7 21.86 -19.83 -2.50
C PHE A 7 22.39 -21.26 -2.37
N GLU A 8 23.44 -21.50 -1.58
CA GLU A 8 23.88 -22.86 -1.25
C GLU A 8 22.78 -23.68 -0.54
N TYR A 9 21.98 -23.01 0.29
CA TYR A 9 20.83 -23.65 0.93
C TYR A 9 19.72 -24.02 -0.05
N LEU A 10 19.46 -23.22 -1.11
CA LEU A 10 18.53 -23.56 -2.18
C LEU A 10 18.98 -24.83 -2.94
N ASN A 11 20.29 -24.97 -3.20
CA ASN A 11 20.85 -26.08 -3.97
C ASN A 11 20.77 -27.44 -3.27
N LYS A 12 20.41 -27.49 -1.97
CA LYS A 12 20.28 -28.76 -1.22
C LYS A 12 18.99 -29.54 -1.54
N ASN A 13 18.42 -29.39 -2.74
CA ASN A 13 17.20 -30.08 -3.20
C ASN A 13 16.00 -29.98 -2.24
N LYS A 14 15.94 -28.90 -1.49
CA LYS A 14 14.83 -28.65 -0.55
C LYS A 14 13.56 -28.27 -1.29
N VAL A 15 12.45 -28.90 -0.93
CA VAL A 15 11.11 -28.47 -1.37
C VAL A 15 10.57 -27.53 -0.32
N PHE A 16 10.38 -26.26 -0.66
CA PHE A 16 9.73 -25.27 0.22
C PHE A 16 8.22 -25.53 0.30
N ASP A 17 7.61 -25.22 1.42
CA ASP A 17 6.15 -25.20 1.51
C ASP A 17 5.60 -24.09 0.63
N PHE A 18 6.18 -22.88 0.73
CA PHE A 18 5.77 -21.74 -0.06
C PHE A 18 6.94 -21.05 -0.76
N ILE A 19 6.77 -20.74 -2.03
CA ILE A 19 7.54 -19.73 -2.75
C ILE A 19 6.67 -18.51 -2.91
N ILE A 20 7.20 -17.34 -2.52
CA ILE A 20 6.53 -16.05 -2.65
C ILE A 20 7.28 -15.21 -3.69
N VAL A 21 6.57 -14.72 -4.71
CA VAL A 21 7.12 -13.89 -5.77
C VAL A 21 6.71 -12.44 -5.51
N GLY A 22 7.70 -11.56 -5.30
CA GLY A 22 7.52 -10.14 -5.01
C GLY A 22 7.76 -9.78 -3.54
N GLY A 23 8.72 -8.87 -3.31
CA GLY A 23 9.17 -8.39 -2.00
C GLY A 23 8.55 -7.06 -1.57
N GLY A 24 7.32 -6.77 -1.97
CA GLY A 24 6.53 -5.65 -1.45
C GLY A 24 5.81 -5.98 -0.13
N ALA A 25 4.99 -5.05 0.37
CA ALA A 25 4.26 -5.19 1.64
C ALA A 25 3.48 -6.50 1.76
N THR A 26 2.79 -6.92 0.69
CA THR A 26 2.00 -8.15 0.68
C THR A 26 2.88 -9.39 0.72
N GLY A 27 3.93 -9.44 -0.12
CA GLY A 27 4.82 -10.60 -0.16
C GLY A 27 5.63 -10.78 1.12
N LEU A 28 6.20 -9.69 1.66
CA LEU A 28 6.89 -9.72 2.94
C LEU A 28 5.94 -10.10 4.09
N GLY A 29 4.71 -9.60 4.06
CA GLY A 29 3.68 -9.99 5.01
C GLY A 29 3.30 -11.48 4.91
N CYS A 30 3.15 -12.04 3.70
CA CYS A 30 2.92 -13.47 3.50
C CYS A 30 4.11 -14.30 3.97
N ALA A 31 5.35 -13.83 3.73
CA ALA A 31 6.54 -14.51 4.21
C ALA A 31 6.59 -14.57 5.73
N LEU A 32 6.27 -13.46 6.40
CA LEU A 32 6.21 -13.39 7.86
C LEU A 32 5.10 -14.29 8.41
N ASP A 33 3.90 -14.19 7.86
CA ASP A 33 2.75 -14.97 8.36
C ASP A 33 3.00 -16.47 8.20
N ALA A 34 3.46 -16.92 7.02
CA ALA A 34 3.75 -18.33 6.77
C ALA A 34 4.91 -18.86 7.63
N SER A 35 6.02 -18.12 7.72
CA SER A 35 7.16 -18.56 8.53
C SER A 35 6.86 -18.58 10.02
N SER A 36 6.06 -17.64 10.53
CA SER A 36 5.61 -17.63 11.93
C SER A 36 4.71 -18.81 12.29
N ARG A 37 4.05 -19.42 11.29
CA ARG A 37 3.28 -20.67 11.44
C ARG A 37 4.14 -21.93 11.27
N GLY A 38 5.47 -21.81 11.08
CA GLY A 38 6.41 -22.93 10.95
C GLY A 38 6.59 -23.46 9.53
N TYR A 39 6.01 -22.85 8.51
CA TYR A 39 6.23 -23.24 7.12
C TYR A 39 7.61 -22.80 6.61
N SER A 40 8.21 -23.64 5.76
CA SER A 40 9.44 -23.29 5.04
C SER A 40 9.12 -22.38 3.87
N VAL A 41 9.71 -21.16 3.89
CA VAL A 41 9.39 -20.08 2.93
C VAL A 41 10.64 -19.60 2.21
N ALA A 42 10.57 -19.50 0.88
CA ALA A 42 11.50 -18.71 0.06
C ALA A 42 10.75 -17.54 -0.59
N LEU A 43 11.32 -16.34 -0.55
CA LEU A 43 10.76 -15.17 -1.24
C LEU A 43 11.78 -14.61 -2.22
N PHE A 44 11.34 -14.33 -3.44
CA PHE A 44 12.15 -13.76 -4.51
C PHE A 44 11.60 -12.39 -4.94
N GLU A 45 12.46 -11.38 -4.89
CA GLU A 45 12.19 -10.01 -5.36
C GLU A 45 13.18 -9.65 -6.47
N LYS A 46 12.65 -9.21 -7.61
CA LYS A 46 13.44 -8.87 -8.80
C LYS A 46 14.40 -7.70 -8.56
N HIS A 47 13.98 -6.74 -7.75
CA HIS A 47 14.76 -5.55 -7.39
C HIS A 47 15.15 -5.59 -5.91
N ASP A 48 15.23 -4.44 -5.25
CA ASP A 48 15.35 -4.41 -3.80
C ASP A 48 13.96 -4.47 -3.13
N PHE A 49 13.92 -4.89 -1.88
CA PHE A 49 12.67 -4.99 -1.13
C PHE A 49 11.95 -3.65 -1.07
N CYS A 50 10.63 -3.68 -1.27
CA CYS A 50 9.78 -2.50 -1.30
C CYS A 50 10.09 -1.48 -2.42
N LYS A 51 10.94 -1.76 -3.40
CA LYS A 51 11.33 -0.84 -4.49
C LYS A 51 10.12 -0.25 -5.24
N GLY A 52 9.06 -1.02 -5.43
CA GLY A 52 7.86 -0.59 -6.16
C GLY A 52 6.91 0.28 -5.32
N THR A 53 5.63 -0.03 -5.35
CA THR A 53 4.54 0.71 -4.68
C THR A 53 4.76 0.91 -3.18
N SER A 54 5.38 -0.07 -2.52
CA SER A 54 5.46 -0.14 -1.06
C SER A 54 6.33 0.93 -0.41
N SER A 55 7.28 1.53 -1.13
CA SER A 55 8.09 2.67 -0.63
C SER A 55 7.57 4.03 -1.11
N ARG A 56 6.53 4.04 -1.95
CA ARG A 56 6.03 5.25 -2.65
C ARG A 56 4.61 5.63 -2.25
N SER A 57 4.23 5.29 -1.00
CA SER A 57 2.92 5.61 -0.45
C SER A 57 2.84 7.07 0.01
N THR A 58 1.65 7.50 0.40
CA THR A 58 1.42 8.81 1.05
C THR A 58 1.94 8.83 2.51
N LYS A 59 2.59 7.77 2.98
CA LYS A 59 3.11 7.61 4.36
C LYS A 59 2.01 7.66 5.44
N LEU A 60 0.78 7.27 5.10
CA LEU A 60 -0.37 7.25 6.01
C LEU A 60 -0.92 5.83 6.20
N ILE A 61 -1.22 5.52 7.45
CA ILE A 61 -1.98 4.35 7.89
C ILE A 61 -3.35 4.85 8.30
N HIS A 62 -4.37 4.62 7.47
CA HIS A 62 -5.66 5.26 7.67
C HIS A 62 -6.83 4.35 7.31
N GLY A 63 -7.97 4.53 7.99
CA GLY A 63 -9.21 3.82 7.68
C GLY A 63 -9.84 4.23 6.36
N GLY A 64 -9.53 5.43 5.89
CA GLY A 64 -10.05 5.98 4.64
C GLY A 64 -11.44 6.57 4.79
N VAL A 65 -11.56 7.69 5.48
CA VAL A 65 -12.82 8.45 5.71
C VAL A 65 -13.67 8.59 4.44
N ARG A 66 -13.04 8.79 3.27
CA ARG A 66 -13.73 8.89 1.98
C ARG A 66 -14.59 7.68 1.60
N TYR A 67 -14.29 6.48 2.15
CA TYR A 67 -15.10 5.31 1.85
C TYR A 67 -16.43 5.30 2.60
N LEU A 68 -16.58 6.13 3.65
CA LEU A 68 -17.87 6.35 4.31
C LEU A 68 -18.88 7.01 3.37
N GLU A 69 -18.44 7.95 2.52
CA GLU A 69 -19.29 8.56 1.49
C GLU A 69 -19.82 7.54 0.46
N LYS A 70 -19.12 6.39 0.32
CA LYS A 70 -19.52 5.27 -0.55
C LYS A 70 -20.15 4.12 0.23
N PHE A 71 -20.54 4.32 1.48
CA PHE A 71 -21.16 3.34 2.38
C PHE A 71 -20.36 2.04 2.55
N GLN A 72 -19.02 2.09 2.41
CA GLN A 72 -18.15 0.93 2.54
C GLN A 72 -17.70 0.72 4.00
N PHE A 73 -18.65 0.61 4.93
CA PHE A 73 -18.39 0.55 6.37
C PHE A 73 -17.46 -0.60 6.77
N LYS A 74 -17.66 -1.79 6.20
CA LYS A 74 -16.80 -2.96 6.48
C LYS A 74 -15.33 -2.70 6.13
N LEU A 75 -15.07 -2.05 4.98
CA LEU A 75 -13.72 -1.70 4.54
C LEU A 75 -13.05 -0.68 5.49
N VAL A 76 -13.83 0.29 5.98
CA VAL A 76 -13.35 1.28 6.97
C VAL A 76 -13.04 0.61 8.30
N TYR A 77 -13.95 -0.23 8.79
CA TYR A 77 -13.77 -0.99 10.04
C TYR A 77 -12.51 -1.87 10.01
N GLU A 78 -12.34 -2.68 8.95
CA GLU A 78 -11.15 -3.52 8.78
C GLU A 78 -9.87 -2.68 8.74
N ALA A 79 -9.88 -1.55 8.01
CA ALA A 79 -8.72 -0.70 7.92
C ALA A 79 -8.38 0.02 9.24
N LEU A 80 -9.39 0.42 10.03
CA LEU A 80 -9.17 1.02 11.34
C LEU A 80 -8.60 0.03 12.35
N LYS A 81 -9.10 -1.20 12.36
CA LYS A 81 -8.54 -2.28 13.18
C LYS A 81 -7.09 -2.59 12.81
N GLU A 82 -6.80 -2.75 11.53
CA GLU A 82 -5.43 -2.99 11.07
C GLU A 82 -4.50 -1.80 11.34
N ARG A 83 -5.00 -0.56 11.26
CA ARG A 83 -4.26 0.62 11.68
C ARG A 83 -3.82 0.50 13.15
N ASP A 84 -4.74 0.17 14.02
CA ASP A 84 -4.46 0.07 15.46
C ASP A 84 -3.50 -1.08 15.78
N PHE A 85 -3.63 -2.23 15.12
CA PHE A 85 -2.65 -3.32 15.21
C PHE A 85 -1.26 -2.88 14.74
N LEU A 86 -1.17 -2.18 13.61
CA LEU A 86 0.11 -1.75 13.06
C LEU A 86 0.79 -0.72 13.97
N MET A 87 0.03 0.25 14.50
CA MET A 87 0.53 1.24 15.46
C MET A 87 1.04 0.61 16.75
N LYS A 88 0.44 -0.49 17.19
CA LYS A 88 0.87 -1.25 18.37
C LYS A 88 2.11 -2.09 18.08
N ASN A 89 2.12 -2.81 16.96
CA ASN A 89 3.16 -3.80 16.64
C ASN A 89 4.43 -3.18 16.07
N ALA A 90 4.33 -2.00 15.45
CA ALA A 90 5.44 -1.30 14.80
C ALA A 90 5.58 0.15 15.29
N SER A 91 5.48 0.37 16.60
CA SER A 91 5.52 1.69 17.23
C SER A 91 6.80 2.50 16.94
N HIS A 92 7.91 1.82 16.64
CA HIS A 92 9.20 2.43 16.31
C HIS A 92 9.25 3.09 14.91
N VAL A 93 8.31 2.75 14.01
CA VAL A 93 8.21 3.32 12.65
C VAL A 93 6.87 3.94 12.35
N THR A 94 5.99 4.03 13.36
CA THR A 94 4.64 4.60 13.26
C THR A 94 4.43 5.69 14.29
N ASN A 95 3.64 6.69 13.96
CA ASN A 95 3.23 7.75 14.88
C ASN A 95 1.80 8.21 14.59
N LYS A 96 1.16 8.84 15.59
CA LYS A 96 -0.11 9.53 15.41
C LYS A 96 0.12 10.86 14.72
N ILE A 97 -0.73 11.18 13.76
CA ILE A 97 -0.73 12.48 13.10
C ILE A 97 -2.12 13.12 13.20
N GLY A 98 -2.16 14.39 13.59
CA GLY A 98 -3.37 15.19 13.56
C GLY A 98 -3.60 15.79 12.17
N PHE A 99 -4.85 15.82 11.73
CA PHE A 99 -5.28 16.49 10.50
C PHE A 99 -6.32 17.55 10.79
N VAL A 100 -6.24 18.66 10.07
CA VAL A 100 -7.28 19.67 10.04
C VAL A 100 -7.91 19.68 8.65
N ILE A 101 -9.24 19.67 8.60
CA ILE A 101 -10.02 20.01 7.42
C ILE A 101 -10.42 21.48 7.56
N PRO A 102 -9.77 22.42 6.85
CA PRO A 102 -10.16 23.81 6.90
C PRO A 102 -11.50 24.04 6.20
N VAL A 103 -12.38 24.81 6.81
CA VAL A 103 -13.75 25.02 6.32
C VAL A 103 -14.00 26.48 5.97
N TYR A 104 -14.43 26.68 4.72
CA TYR A 104 -14.74 28.00 4.13
C TYR A 104 -16.23 28.20 3.81
N LYS A 105 -17.07 27.15 4.05
CA LYS A 105 -18.53 27.19 3.86
C LYS A 105 -19.22 26.68 5.12
N PRO A 106 -20.23 27.36 5.69
CA PRO A 106 -20.82 27.02 6.99
C PRO A 106 -21.31 25.57 7.10
N LEU A 107 -22.10 25.11 6.15
CA LEU A 107 -22.71 23.76 6.16
C LEU A 107 -21.69 22.63 6.10
N LEU A 108 -20.54 22.82 5.44
CA LEU A 108 -19.52 21.79 5.30
C LEU A 108 -18.86 21.45 6.64
N LYS A 109 -18.88 22.34 7.61
CA LYS A 109 -18.32 22.10 8.95
C LYS A 109 -19.04 20.96 9.66
N PHE A 110 -20.36 20.99 9.66
CA PHE A 110 -21.19 19.95 10.27
C PHE A 110 -21.14 18.64 9.46
N TYR A 111 -21.12 18.74 8.13
CA TYR A 111 -21.02 17.58 7.25
C TYR A 111 -19.72 16.78 7.51
N TYR A 112 -18.56 17.43 7.51
CA TYR A 112 -17.29 16.75 7.79
C TYR A 112 -17.21 16.25 9.22
N TRP A 113 -17.72 17.02 10.19
CA TRP A 113 -17.75 16.59 11.57
C TRP A 113 -18.60 15.34 11.78
N PHE A 114 -19.77 15.29 11.20
CA PHE A 114 -20.65 14.11 11.28
C PHE A 114 -19.99 12.88 10.66
N GLY A 115 -19.42 12.99 9.47
CA GLY A 115 -18.68 11.90 8.83
C GLY A 115 -17.50 11.41 9.67
N LEU A 116 -16.76 12.32 10.33
CA LEU A 116 -15.65 11.97 11.21
C LEU A 116 -16.13 11.40 12.56
N LYS A 117 -17.28 11.79 13.07
CA LYS A 117 -17.90 11.16 14.24
C LYS A 117 -18.30 9.73 13.97
N LEU A 118 -18.83 9.45 12.79
CA LEU A 118 -19.11 8.08 12.34
C LEU A 118 -17.81 7.26 12.22
N TYR A 119 -16.73 7.89 11.72
CA TYR A 119 -15.40 7.28 11.66
C TYR A 119 -14.88 6.92 13.06
N ASP A 120 -15.02 7.85 14.02
CA ASP A 120 -14.66 7.63 15.43
C ASP A 120 -15.48 6.49 16.07
N LEU A 121 -16.77 6.40 15.75
CA LEU A 121 -17.66 5.36 16.25
C LEU A 121 -17.24 3.97 15.71
N ILE A 122 -16.96 3.89 14.41
CA ILE A 122 -16.51 2.65 13.77
C ILE A 122 -15.13 2.22 14.31
N SER A 123 -14.26 3.19 14.69
CA SER A 123 -12.97 2.91 15.31
C SER A 123 -13.08 2.30 16.71
N GLY A 124 -14.22 2.47 17.39
CA GLY A 124 -14.44 1.96 18.75
C GLY A 124 -13.48 2.55 19.77
N ASP A 125 -12.98 1.70 20.68
CA ASP A 125 -12.02 2.07 21.73
C ASP A 125 -10.58 2.18 21.23
N SER A 126 -10.40 2.91 20.15
CA SER A 126 -9.09 3.23 19.60
C SER A 126 -8.36 4.26 20.48
N PHE A 127 -7.05 4.12 20.62
CA PHE A 127 -6.19 5.06 21.36
C PHE A 127 -5.97 6.40 20.62
N PHE A 128 -6.67 6.64 19.51
CA PHE A 128 -6.63 7.92 18.80
C PHE A 128 -7.60 8.93 19.41
N PRO A 129 -7.22 10.22 19.51
CA PRO A 129 -8.13 11.26 19.96
C PRO A 129 -9.35 11.37 19.04
N LYS A 130 -10.51 11.59 19.63
CA LYS A 130 -11.78 11.74 18.89
C LYS A 130 -11.80 13.04 18.08
N SER A 131 -12.47 13.02 16.94
CA SER A 131 -12.65 14.19 16.08
C SER A 131 -13.43 15.31 16.74
N LYS A 132 -13.09 16.57 16.45
CA LYS A 132 -13.74 17.73 17.03
C LYS A 132 -13.78 18.93 16.08
N ILE A 133 -14.84 19.71 16.21
CA ILE A 133 -14.93 21.02 15.58
C ILE A 133 -13.95 21.98 16.27
N ILE A 134 -13.24 22.77 15.49
CA ILE A 134 -12.33 23.83 15.98
C ILE A 134 -12.69 25.15 15.34
N ASN A 135 -12.49 26.24 16.10
CA ASN A 135 -12.75 27.61 15.62
C ASN A 135 -11.60 28.10 14.71
N LYS A 136 -11.81 29.26 14.09
CA LYS A 136 -10.84 29.88 13.18
C LYS A 136 -9.48 30.11 13.85
N LYS A 137 -9.45 30.62 15.09
CA LYS A 137 -8.22 30.88 15.84
C LYS A 137 -7.42 29.63 16.03
N LYS A 138 -8.08 28.51 16.42
CA LYS A 138 -7.43 27.20 16.59
C LYS A 138 -6.91 26.61 15.29
N VAL A 139 -7.61 26.79 14.17
CA VAL A 139 -7.09 26.40 12.84
C VAL A 139 -5.81 27.15 12.51
N GLN A 140 -5.75 28.46 12.78
CA GLN A 140 -4.58 29.30 12.52
C GLN A 140 -3.39 28.95 13.42
N GLU A 141 -3.65 28.55 14.68
CA GLU A 141 -2.61 28.04 15.59
C GLU A 141 -2.03 26.72 15.09
N LEU A 142 -2.89 25.78 14.66
CA LEU A 142 -2.47 24.47 14.18
C LEU A 142 -1.85 24.52 12.77
N LEU A 143 -2.30 25.46 11.94
CA LEU A 143 -1.84 25.65 10.56
C LEU A 143 -1.46 27.13 10.31
N PRO A 144 -0.29 27.59 10.77
CA PRO A 144 0.07 29.02 10.74
C PRO A 144 0.08 29.65 9.34
N ASN A 145 0.36 28.86 8.30
CA ASN A 145 0.37 29.34 6.91
C ASN A 145 -0.95 29.13 6.16
N ILE A 146 -2.06 28.78 6.86
CA ILE A 146 -3.36 28.59 6.20
C ILE A 146 -3.91 29.93 5.67
N ASN A 147 -4.56 29.90 4.52
CA ASN A 147 -5.24 31.07 3.97
C ASN A 147 -6.45 31.43 4.83
N ASN A 148 -6.44 32.67 5.38
CA ASN A 148 -7.44 33.16 6.32
C ASN A 148 -8.68 33.78 5.64
N LYS A 149 -8.63 34.06 4.33
CA LYS A 149 -9.73 34.69 3.60
C LYS A 149 -10.92 33.72 3.53
N GLY A 150 -12.03 34.12 4.18
CA GLY A 150 -13.24 33.28 4.24
C GLY A 150 -13.15 32.05 5.16
N LEU A 151 -12.08 31.87 5.92
CA LEU A 151 -11.93 30.77 6.86
C LEU A 151 -12.91 30.88 8.03
N LEU A 152 -13.75 29.86 8.25
CA LEU A 152 -14.79 29.83 9.30
C LEU A 152 -14.40 28.93 10.50
N GLY A 153 -13.32 28.15 10.37
CA GLY A 153 -12.86 27.16 11.33
C GLY A 153 -12.49 25.86 10.65
N GLY A 154 -12.59 24.75 11.34
CA GLY A 154 -12.23 23.46 10.77
C GLY A 154 -12.76 22.28 11.57
N VAL A 155 -12.45 21.08 11.10
CA VAL A 155 -12.63 19.83 11.83
C VAL A 155 -11.26 19.18 11.99
N CYS A 156 -10.92 18.83 13.24
CA CYS A 156 -9.68 18.14 13.58
C CYS A 156 -9.97 16.66 13.80
N PHE A 157 -9.13 15.80 13.26
CA PHE A 157 -9.15 14.34 13.47
C PHE A 157 -7.74 13.77 13.46
N PHE A 158 -7.59 12.49 13.80
CA PHE A 158 -6.29 11.85 13.87
C PHE A 158 -6.28 10.53 13.09
N ASP A 159 -5.11 10.25 12.51
CA ASP A 159 -4.82 8.96 11.86
C ASP A 159 -3.37 8.55 12.09
N GLY A 160 -2.92 7.44 11.51
CA GLY A 160 -1.55 6.98 11.63
C GLY A 160 -0.67 7.50 10.49
N GLN A 161 0.59 7.78 10.82
CA GLN A 161 1.66 8.03 9.88
C GLN A 161 2.75 6.97 10.07
N PHE A 162 3.49 6.61 9.02
CA PHE A 162 4.52 5.59 9.11
C PHE A 162 5.64 5.76 8.09
N ASN A 163 6.80 5.20 8.41
CA ASN A 163 7.88 5.02 7.43
C ASN A 163 7.65 3.69 6.69
N ASP A 164 7.06 3.77 5.51
CA ASP A 164 6.65 2.61 4.72
C ASP A 164 7.81 1.72 4.27
N SER A 165 8.92 2.30 3.86
CA SER A 165 10.12 1.57 3.44
C SER A 165 10.74 0.84 4.63
N ARG A 166 10.90 1.52 5.76
CA ARG A 166 11.47 0.93 6.97
C ARG A 166 10.60 -0.19 7.50
N LEU A 167 9.28 0.01 7.56
CA LEU A 167 8.35 -1.02 7.97
C LEU A 167 8.48 -2.28 7.10
N GLY A 168 8.58 -2.11 5.77
CA GLY A 168 8.75 -3.24 4.86
C GLY A 168 10.02 -4.05 5.16
N ILE A 169 11.14 -3.37 5.39
CA ILE A 169 12.40 -4.02 5.76
C ILE A 169 12.27 -4.73 7.12
N ASP A 170 11.64 -4.11 8.10
CA ASP A 170 11.47 -4.70 9.44
C ASP A 170 10.56 -5.95 9.40
N ILE A 171 9.54 -5.97 8.53
CA ILE A 171 8.72 -7.17 8.27
C ILE A 171 9.59 -8.28 7.67
N GLY A 172 10.43 -7.96 6.67
CA GLY A 172 11.34 -8.93 6.06
C GLY A 172 12.34 -9.51 7.04
N LEU A 173 13.00 -8.64 7.82
CA LEU A 173 13.95 -9.07 8.87
C LEU A 173 13.26 -9.94 9.93
N THR A 174 11.99 -9.63 10.26
CA THR A 174 11.22 -10.44 11.19
C THR A 174 10.88 -11.81 10.58
N ALA A 175 10.49 -11.85 9.29
CA ALA A 175 10.25 -13.11 8.59
C ALA A 175 11.52 -14.01 8.57
N GLU A 176 12.71 -13.43 8.36
CA GLU A 176 13.98 -14.16 8.43
C GLU A 176 14.27 -14.72 9.84
N LYS A 177 13.91 -13.98 10.91
CA LYS A 177 14.01 -14.50 12.29
C LYS A 177 13.10 -15.72 12.52
N PHE A 178 11.97 -15.80 11.82
CA PHE A 178 11.08 -16.98 11.83
C PHE A 178 11.48 -18.04 10.80
N GLY A 179 12.62 -17.92 10.14
CA GLY A 179 13.18 -18.95 9.24
C GLY A 179 12.83 -18.80 7.76
N ALA A 180 12.18 -17.72 7.34
CA ALA A 180 12.03 -17.42 5.93
C ALA A 180 13.40 -17.10 5.29
N THR A 181 13.59 -17.48 4.02
CA THR A 181 14.78 -17.12 3.24
C THR A 181 14.39 -16.11 2.16
N LEU A 182 14.88 -14.87 2.29
CA LEU A 182 14.51 -13.78 1.39
C LEU A 182 15.66 -13.46 0.43
N PHE A 183 15.32 -13.27 -0.85
CA PHE A 183 16.26 -12.93 -1.92
C PHE A 183 15.78 -11.68 -2.64
N ASN A 184 16.55 -10.59 -2.57
CA ASN A 184 16.41 -9.45 -3.47
C ASN A 184 17.29 -9.64 -4.70
N TYR A 185 17.10 -8.83 -5.74
CA TYR A 185 17.78 -8.93 -7.03
C TYR A 185 17.72 -10.35 -7.64
N SER A 186 16.59 -11.01 -7.42
CA SER A 186 16.35 -12.39 -7.86
C SER A 186 14.97 -12.47 -8.50
N SER A 187 14.93 -12.62 -9.84
CA SER A 187 13.68 -12.64 -10.60
C SER A 187 13.22 -14.04 -10.89
N VAL A 188 11.93 -14.28 -10.73
CA VAL A 188 11.28 -15.52 -11.22
C VAL A 188 11.03 -15.36 -12.72
N GLU A 189 11.65 -16.22 -13.51
CA GLU A 189 11.58 -16.16 -14.98
C GLU A 189 10.59 -17.16 -15.58
N SER A 190 10.37 -18.29 -14.90
CA SER A 190 9.42 -19.33 -15.35
C SER A 190 8.97 -20.22 -14.20
N PHE A 191 7.92 -21.01 -14.46
CA PHE A 191 7.43 -22.02 -13.54
C PHE A 191 7.91 -23.42 -13.94
N ILE A 192 8.31 -24.21 -12.94
CA ILE A 192 8.55 -25.63 -13.09
C ILE A 192 7.20 -26.31 -12.92
N LYS A 193 6.72 -27.02 -13.96
CA LYS A 193 5.44 -27.73 -13.95
C LYS A 193 5.60 -29.22 -14.06
N HIS A 194 4.73 -29.98 -13.40
CA HIS A 194 4.57 -31.42 -13.56
C HIS A 194 3.07 -31.71 -13.67
N ASN A 195 2.66 -32.33 -14.78
CA ASN A 195 1.24 -32.58 -15.13
C ASN A 195 0.41 -31.27 -15.00
N ASP A 196 0.88 -30.20 -15.63
CA ASP A 196 0.29 -28.85 -15.63
C ASP A 196 0.18 -28.17 -14.25
N ILE A 197 0.65 -28.80 -13.18
CA ILE A 197 0.67 -28.25 -11.84
C ILE A 197 2.06 -27.65 -11.52
N ILE A 198 2.08 -26.44 -11.00
CA ILE A 198 3.31 -25.75 -10.59
C ILE A 198 3.93 -26.51 -9.40
N LYS A 199 5.22 -26.83 -9.51
CA LYS A 199 6.04 -27.51 -8.50
C LYS A 199 7.29 -26.73 -8.12
N GLY A 200 7.44 -25.51 -8.64
CA GLY A 200 8.58 -24.66 -8.36
C GLY A 200 8.73 -23.53 -9.36
N VAL A 201 9.86 -22.86 -9.29
CA VAL A 201 10.21 -21.73 -10.14
C VAL A 201 11.68 -21.80 -10.57
N ASN A 202 12.00 -21.23 -11.74
CA ASN A 202 13.34 -20.88 -12.15
C ASN A 202 13.62 -19.42 -11.77
N VAL A 203 14.68 -19.19 -11.01
CA VAL A 203 15.06 -17.90 -10.46
C VAL A 203 16.39 -17.46 -11.06
N HIS A 204 16.42 -16.29 -11.67
CA HIS A 204 17.64 -15.63 -12.12
C HIS A 204 18.15 -14.68 -11.04
N ASP A 205 19.35 -14.93 -10.51
CA ASP A 205 20.05 -14.01 -9.61
C ASP A 205 20.85 -13.01 -10.42
N SER A 206 20.43 -11.75 -10.47
CA SER A 206 21.10 -10.70 -11.24
C SER A 206 22.46 -10.25 -10.66
N VAL A 207 22.81 -10.71 -9.44
CA VAL A 207 24.11 -10.40 -8.82
C VAL A 207 25.18 -11.39 -9.27
N SER A 208 24.86 -12.69 -9.29
CA SER A 208 25.78 -13.75 -9.75
C SER A 208 25.57 -14.13 -11.20
N ASN A 209 24.51 -13.67 -11.83
CA ASN A 209 24.03 -14.05 -13.16
C ASN A 209 23.73 -15.55 -13.33
N ASN A 210 23.43 -16.24 -12.24
CA ASN A 210 23.10 -17.65 -12.23
C ASN A 210 21.58 -17.87 -12.22
N ILE A 211 21.17 -19.02 -12.76
CA ILE A 211 19.79 -19.50 -12.69
C ILE A 211 19.72 -20.66 -11.70
N TYR A 212 18.70 -20.63 -10.83
CA TYR A 212 18.45 -21.64 -9.81
C TYR A 212 17.06 -22.23 -9.97
N GLU A 213 16.98 -23.57 -9.97
CA GLU A 213 15.70 -24.28 -9.86
C GLU A 213 15.32 -24.40 -8.39
N VAL A 214 14.15 -23.88 -8.02
CA VAL A 214 13.65 -23.93 -6.64
C VAL A 214 12.31 -24.62 -6.61
N LYS A 215 12.23 -25.74 -5.89
CA LYS A 215 11.01 -26.54 -5.76
C LYS A 215 10.14 -26.05 -4.61
N SER A 216 8.81 -26.10 -4.80
CA SER A 216 7.85 -25.79 -3.75
C SER A 216 6.55 -26.55 -3.94
N LYS A 217 5.77 -26.61 -2.86
CA LYS A 217 4.42 -27.15 -2.87
C LYS A 217 3.43 -26.15 -3.44
N ILE A 218 3.61 -24.86 -3.12
CA ILE A 218 2.74 -23.75 -3.55
C ILE A 218 3.57 -22.54 -3.92
N VAL A 219 3.15 -21.83 -4.96
CA VAL A 219 3.69 -20.51 -5.37
C VAL A 219 2.65 -19.45 -5.21
N ILE A 220 3.04 -18.33 -4.57
CA ILE A 220 2.18 -17.17 -4.29
C ILE A 220 2.74 -15.95 -5.04
N ASN A 221 1.96 -15.41 -5.96
CA ASN A 221 2.27 -14.19 -6.68
C ASN A 221 1.78 -12.95 -5.91
N CYS A 222 2.74 -12.16 -5.40
CA CYS A 222 2.53 -10.91 -4.66
C CYS A 222 3.20 -9.71 -5.36
N THR A 223 3.33 -9.72 -6.68
CA THR A 223 4.09 -8.72 -7.45
C THR A 223 3.33 -7.41 -7.72
N GLY A 224 2.20 -7.19 -7.05
CA GLY A 224 1.47 -5.93 -7.08
C GLY A 224 1.04 -5.53 -8.49
N VAL A 225 1.53 -4.39 -9.01
CA VAL A 225 1.18 -3.89 -10.35
C VAL A 225 1.72 -4.79 -11.48
N PHE A 226 2.72 -5.62 -11.19
CA PHE A 226 3.31 -6.57 -12.13
C PHE A 226 2.71 -7.97 -12.04
N SER A 227 1.62 -8.16 -11.28
CA SER A 227 1.03 -9.50 -11.08
C SER A 227 0.55 -10.12 -12.40
N GLN A 228 0.13 -9.31 -13.37
CA GLN A 228 -0.27 -9.80 -14.69
C GLN A 228 0.89 -10.47 -15.43
N SER A 229 2.10 -9.92 -15.37
CA SER A 229 3.28 -10.52 -16.02
C SER A 229 3.59 -11.90 -15.45
N ILE A 230 3.50 -12.08 -14.14
CA ILE A 230 3.70 -13.39 -13.51
C ILE A 230 2.56 -14.35 -13.84
N ILE A 231 1.32 -13.88 -13.93
CA ILE A 231 0.18 -14.71 -14.35
C ILE A 231 0.41 -15.22 -15.79
N ASN A 232 0.90 -14.35 -16.68
CA ASN A 232 1.15 -14.69 -18.08
C ASN A 232 2.29 -15.71 -18.27
N LEU A 233 3.20 -15.85 -17.28
CA LEU A 233 4.17 -16.97 -17.28
C LEU A 233 3.48 -18.33 -17.04
N ASP A 234 2.32 -18.34 -16.39
CA ASP A 234 1.56 -19.55 -16.11
C ASP A 234 0.60 -19.90 -17.26
N TYR A 235 -0.19 -18.93 -17.69
CA TYR A 235 -1.14 -19.04 -18.80
C TYR A 235 -1.52 -17.65 -19.33
N GLU A 236 -1.75 -17.58 -20.63
CA GLU A 236 -2.21 -16.33 -21.24
C GLU A 236 -3.64 -16.00 -20.82
N THR A 237 -3.84 -14.77 -20.36
CA THR A 237 -5.16 -14.27 -20.00
C THR A 237 -5.64 -13.26 -21.05
N PRO A 238 -6.88 -13.40 -21.57
CA PRO A 238 -7.40 -12.48 -22.58
C PRO A 238 -7.73 -11.08 -22.02
N LYS A 239 -7.74 -10.90 -20.69
CA LYS A 239 -8.07 -9.63 -20.03
C LYS A 239 -7.10 -9.32 -18.92
N ASN A 240 -6.66 -8.07 -18.86
CA ASN A 240 -5.86 -7.58 -17.73
C ASN A 240 -6.70 -7.57 -16.44
N ILE A 241 -6.19 -8.26 -15.43
CA ILE A 241 -6.81 -8.34 -14.09
C ILE A 241 -6.49 -7.06 -13.29
N ILE A 242 -5.43 -6.36 -13.66
CA ILE A 242 -4.95 -5.15 -13.00
C ILE A 242 -5.12 -3.94 -13.91
N LYS A 243 -5.55 -2.84 -13.31
CA LYS A 243 -5.63 -1.52 -13.92
C LYS A 243 -4.75 -0.57 -13.12
N PRO A 244 -3.47 -0.38 -13.49
CA PRO A 244 -2.55 0.42 -12.70
C PRO A 244 -2.97 1.89 -12.70
N SER A 245 -2.80 2.56 -11.54
CA SER A 245 -3.03 3.99 -11.41
C SER A 245 -1.83 4.68 -10.78
N GLN A 246 -1.31 5.69 -11.48
CA GLN A 246 -0.19 6.51 -11.06
C GLN A 246 -0.63 7.58 -10.06
N GLY A 247 0.14 7.74 -8.99
CA GLY A 247 -0.03 8.79 -8.00
C GLY A 247 1.29 9.48 -7.68
N THR A 248 1.33 10.79 -7.95
CA THR A 248 2.52 11.62 -7.75
C THR A 248 2.41 12.42 -6.47
N HIS A 249 3.54 12.56 -5.78
CA HIS A 249 3.70 13.38 -4.58
C HIS A 249 4.85 14.37 -4.78
N LEU A 250 4.63 15.61 -4.33
CA LEU A 250 5.66 16.65 -4.28
C LEU A 250 6.16 16.77 -2.84
N VAL A 251 7.45 16.91 -2.68
CA VAL A 251 8.08 17.20 -1.39
C VAL A 251 8.59 18.63 -1.43
N ILE A 252 8.09 19.47 -0.52
CA ILE A 252 8.45 20.88 -0.41
C ILE A 252 9.06 21.19 0.96
N GLU A 253 9.55 22.41 1.14
CA GLU A 253 10.13 22.83 2.40
C GLU A 253 9.14 22.88 3.55
N ARG A 254 9.61 22.58 4.76
CA ARG A 254 8.84 22.61 6.01
C ARG A 254 8.23 23.99 6.31
N ARG A 255 8.88 25.08 5.85
CA ARG A 255 8.42 26.45 6.06
C ARG A 255 6.99 26.72 5.57
N PHE A 256 6.50 25.95 4.59
CA PHE A 256 5.15 26.11 4.08
C PHE A 256 4.08 25.54 5.01
N LEU A 257 4.39 24.60 5.87
CA LEU A 257 3.39 24.05 6.80
C LEU A 257 3.60 24.52 8.25
N LYS A 258 4.85 24.58 8.73
CA LYS A 258 5.26 25.00 10.08
C LYS A 258 4.40 24.40 11.20
N SER A 259 4.04 23.10 11.06
CA SER A 259 3.09 22.43 11.94
C SER A 259 3.36 20.93 11.96
N ASP A 260 3.08 20.27 13.08
CA ASP A 260 3.04 18.82 13.18
C ASP A 260 1.66 18.25 12.78
N PHE A 261 0.71 19.13 12.50
CA PHE A 261 -0.57 18.77 11.89
C PHE A 261 -0.47 18.88 10.37
N GLY A 262 -1.00 17.83 9.69
CA GLY A 262 -1.31 17.93 8.28
C GLY A 262 -2.65 18.62 8.03
N PHE A 263 -2.92 18.98 6.79
CA PHE A 263 -4.27 19.33 6.41
C PHE A 263 -4.76 18.51 5.23
N LEU A 264 -6.06 18.30 5.22
CA LEU A 264 -6.76 17.52 4.21
C LEU A 264 -7.67 18.46 3.41
N ILE A 265 -7.54 18.40 2.09
CA ILE A 265 -8.49 18.97 1.13
C ILE A 265 -9.42 17.82 0.72
N PRO A 266 -10.65 17.75 1.27
CA PRO A 266 -11.50 16.56 1.10
C PRO A 266 -12.02 16.40 -0.33
N LYS A 267 -12.14 17.50 -1.07
CA LYS A 267 -12.64 17.49 -2.44
C LYS A 267 -12.03 18.61 -3.26
N THR A 268 -11.21 18.26 -4.24
CA THR A 268 -10.76 19.17 -5.31
C THR A 268 -11.86 19.33 -6.37
N PRO A 269 -11.76 20.27 -7.31
CA PRO A 269 -12.76 20.49 -8.37
C PRO A 269 -13.10 19.23 -9.17
N ASP A 270 -12.15 18.32 -9.35
CA ASP A 270 -12.34 17.02 -10.04
C ASP A 270 -12.72 15.86 -9.09
N GLY A 271 -12.97 16.16 -7.80
CA GLY A 271 -13.45 15.20 -6.80
C GLY A 271 -12.37 14.35 -6.15
N ARG A 272 -11.08 14.67 -6.33
CA ARG A 272 -9.98 13.99 -5.64
C ARG A 272 -9.75 14.55 -4.24
N VAL A 273 -9.00 13.80 -3.44
CA VAL A 273 -8.53 14.24 -2.12
C VAL A 273 -7.05 14.58 -2.22
N LEU A 274 -6.64 15.69 -1.63
CA LEU A 274 -5.24 16.07 -1.49
C LEU A 274 -4.88 16.25 -0.02
N PHE A 275 -3.64 15.90 0.29
CA PHE A 275 -3.05 16.07 1.61
C PHE A 275 -1.85 17.01 1.54
N ALA A 276 -1.64 17.75 2.62
CA ALA A 276 -0.34 18.33 2.96
C ALA A 276 0.09 17.74 4.30
N ILE A 277 1.16 16.97 4.29
CA ILE A 277 1.56 16.11 5.41
C ILE A 277 2.97 16.50 5.85
N PRO A 278 3.18 16.84 7.14
CA PRO A 278 4.52 16.99 7.67
C PRO A 278 5.27 15.65 7.60
N TRP A 279 6.49 15.69 7.07
CA TRP A 279 7.35 14.52 6.95
C TRP A 279 8.80 14.90 7.20
N HIS A 280 9.31 14.53 8.37
CA HIS A 280 10.62 14.99 8.83
C HIS A 280 10.75 16.52 8.67
N ASN A 281 11.82 17.00 8.05
CA ASN A 281 12.06 18.42 7.78
C ASN A 281 11.47 18.90 6.43
N SER A 282 10.34 18.31 6.01
CA SER A 282 9.69 18.60 4.73
C SER A 282 8.16 18.48 4.84
N VAL A 283 7.47 18.75 3.76
CA VAL A 283 6.02 18.56 3.59
C VAL A 283 5.77 17.74 2.35
N ILE A 284 4.99 16.68 2.48
CA ILE A 284 4.49 15.90 1.34
C ILE A 284 3.15 16.48 0.89
N LEU A 285 3.05 16.83 -0.39
CA LEU A 285 1.81 17.24 -1.04
C LEU A 285 1.37 16.14 -2.01
N GLY A 286 0.15 15.72 -1.95
CA GLY A 286 -0.35 14.69 -2.87
C GLY A 286 -1.72 14.16 -2.49
N THR A 287 -2.28 13.34 -3.30
CA THR A 287 -1.70 12.65 -4.45
C THR A 287 -2.58 12.78 -5.69
N THR A 288 -2.00 12.54 -6.86
CA THR A 288 -2.77 12.39 -8.11
C THR A 288 -3.34 10.98 -8.25
N ASP A 289 -4.17 10.77 -9.28
CA ASP A 289 -4.77 9.47 -9.59
C ASP A 289 -5.00 9.42 -11.13
N ASN A 290 -3.99 8.93 -11.84
CA ASN A 290 -4.01 8.84 -13.31
C ASN A 290 -3.85 7.39 -13.74
N GLU A 291 -4.76 6.94 -14.57
CA GLU A 291 -4.68 5.62 -15.18
C GLU A 291 -3.48 5.53 -16.13
N ILE A 292 -2.80 4.40 -16.11
CA ILE A 292 -1.71 4.08 -17.04
C ILE A 292 -1.93 2.67 -17.63
N ASN A 293 -1.43 2.46 -18.84
CA ASN A 293 -1.60 1.17 -19.51
C ASN A 293 -0.56 0.15 -19.03
N GLU A 294 0.70 0.55 -18.99
CA GLU A 294 1.81 -0.34 -18.64
C GLU A 294 2.51 0.13 -17.36
N PRO A 295 2.73 -0.78 -16.41
CA PRO A 295 3.42 -0.44 -15.18
C PRO A 295 4.94 -0.37 -15.40
N GLU A 296 5.56 0.69 -14.85
CA GLU A 296 7.01 0.85 -14.77
C GLU A 296 7.48 0.74 -13.31
N ILE A 297 8.70 0.23 -13.10
CA ILE A 297 9.27 0.15 -11.75
C ILE A 297 9.63 1.53 -11.18
N ASP A 298 10.05 2.44 -12.05
CA ASP A 298 10.39 3.82 -11.72
C ASP A 298 9.53 4.81 -12.55
N PRO A 299 8.22 4.91 -12.26
CA PRO A 299 7.31 5.75 -13.02
C PRO A 299 7.68 7.23 -12.86
N LYS A 300 7.75 7.94 -13.97
CA LYS A 300 8.11 9.36 -14.00
C LYS A 300 6.87 10.24 -13.77
N PRO A 301 6.99 11.31 -12.96
CA PRO A 301 5.92 12.27 -12.77
C PRO A 301 5.65 13.04 -14.08
N LYS A 302 4.38 13.26 -14.39
CA LYS A 302 3.97 14.11 -15.51
C LYS A 302 3.90 15.57 -15.07
N LEU A 303 4.29 16.51 -15.93
CA LEU A 303 4.20 17.95 -15.64
C LEU A 303 2.76 18.38 -15.28
N SER A 304 1.76 17.76 -15.89
CA SER A 304 0.35 17.98 -15.58
C SER A 304 0.00 17.60 -14.13
N GLU A 305 0.63 16.56 -13.56
CA GLU A 305 0.42 16.14 -12.16
C GLU A 305 1.02 17.14 -11.18
N ILE A 306 2.23 17.63 -11.48
CA ILE A 306 2.91 18.67 -10.69
C ILE A 306 2.05 19.94 -10.66
N ASN A 307 1.64 20.41 -11.83
CA ASN A 307 0.80 21.61 -11.95
C ASN A 307 -0.56 21.42 -11.24
N TYR A 308 -1.16 20.23 -11.34
CA TYR A 308 -2.40 19.91 -10.66
C TYR A 308 -2.28 20.02 -9.14
N ILE A 309 -1.26 19.40 -8.55
CA ILE A 309 -1.05 19.46 -7.09
C ILE A 309 -0.82 20.92 -6.64
N LEU A 310 0.12 21.62 -7.28
CA LEU A 310 0.41 23.02 -6.92
C LEU A 310 -0.83 23.93 -7.06
N LYS A 311 -1.57 23.82 -8.17
CA LYS A 311 -2.79 24.62 -8.40
C LYS A 311 -3.82 24.44 -7.27
N ASN A 312 -4.03 23.20 -6.84
CA ASN A 312 -5.06 22.90 -5.84
C ASN A 312 -4.62 23.21 -4.41
N VAL A 313 -3.33 23.10 -4.07
CA VAL A 313 -2.87 23.41 -2.71
C VAL A 313 -2.59 24.89 -2.50
N LYS A 314 -2.16 25.63 -3.51
CA LYS A 314 -1.85 27.08 -3.42
C LYS A 314 -2.99 27.93 -2.86
N GLN A 315 -4.24 27.57 -3.13
CA GLN A 315 -5.40 28.33 -2.62
C GLN A 315 -5.57 28.23 -1.11
N TYR A 316 -5.00 27.20 -0.48
CA TYR A 316 -5.06 26.97 0.97
C TYR A 316 -3.88 27.53 1.74
N PHE A 317 -2.81 27.94 1.05
CA PHE A 317 -1.65 28.55 1.66
C PHE A 317 -1.67 30.09 1.53
N ARG A 318 -1.25 30.78 2.58
CA ARG A 318 -0.98 32.22 2.55
C ARG A 318 0.31 32.50 1.79
N GLU A 319 1.42 31.88 2.20
CA GLU A 319 2.67 31.79 1.44
C GLU A 319 2.56 30.59 0.50
N LYS A 320 2.46 30.85 -0.79
CA LYS A 320 2.14 29.83 -1.80
C LYS A 320 3.40 29.14 -2.31
N PRO A 321 3.47 27.79 -2.27
CA PRO A 321 4.61 27.09 -2.84
C PRO A 321 4.62 27.20 -4.37
N GLU A 322 5.81 27.41 -4.95
CA GLU A 322 6.06 27.46 -6.38
C GLU A 322 6.83 26.19 -6.83
N LYS A 323 7.06 26.05 -8.14
CA LYS A 323 7.82 24.91 -8.68
C LYS A 323 9.27 24.87 -8.16
N THR A 324 9.85 26.04 -7.92
CA THR A 324 11.20 26.22 -7.38
C THR A 324 11.34 25.75 -5.94
N ASP A 325 10.24 25.62 -5.19
CA ASP A 325 10.23 25.17 -3.81
C ASP A 325 10.16 23.62 -3.70
N ILE A 326 10.06 22.92 -4.83
CA ILE A 326 10.00 21.47 -4.86
C ILE A 326 11.41 20.90 -4.65
N LYS A 327 11.61 20.20 -3.53
CA LYS A 327 12.87 19.53 -3.22
C LYS A 327 13.04 18.22 -3.97
N THR A 328 11.96 17.46 -4.06
CA THR A 328 11.94 16.18 -4.78
C THR A 328 10.50 15.79 -5.13
N ILE A 329 10.38 14.85 -6.07
CA ILE A 329 9.11 14.30 -6.52
C ILE A 329 9.24 12.79 -6.50
N TYR A 330 8.22 12.10 -6.02
CA TYR A 330 8.13 10.65 -6.16
C TYR A 330 6.75 10.22 -6.64
N THR A 331 6.76 9.14 -7.41
CA THR A 331 5.57 8.63 -8.06
C THR A 331 5.44 7.14 -7.77
N GLY A 332 4.26 6.70 -7.35
CA GLY A 332 3.94 5.31 -7.08
C GLY A 332 2.77 4.82 -7.92
N LEU A 333 2.72 3.52 -8.16
CA LEU A 333 1.64 2.86 -8.90
C LEU A 333 0.72 2.10 -7.94
N ARG A 334 -0.60 2.28 -8.08
CA ARG A 334 -1.59 1.52 -7.32
C ARG A 334 -2.02 0.29 -8.13
N PRO A 335 -1.97 -0.92 -7.58
CA PRO A 335 -2.46 -2.12 -8.22
C PRO A 335 -4.00 -2.23 -8.08
N LEU A 336 -4.74 -1.42 -8.82
CA LEU A 336 -6.20 -1.49 -8.79
C LEU A 336 -6.68 -2.73 -9.52
N VAL A 337 -7.68 -3.41 -8.96
CA VAL A 337 -8.29 -4.58 -9.60
C VAL A 337 -9.24 -4.10 -10.69
N ALA A 338 -9.08 -4.62 -11.91
CA ALA A 338 -9.96 -4.32 -13.01
C ALA A 338 -11.40 -4.78 -12.69
N ASP A 339 -12.37 -3.93 -13.01
CA ASP A 339 -13.79 -4.21 -12.87
C ASP A 339 -14.47 -3.76 -14.16
N SER A 340 -15.02 -4.71 -14.91
CA SER A 340 -15.65 -4.45 -16.21
C SER A 340 -16.84 -3.49 -16.12
N SER A 341 -17.45 -3.34 -14.94
CA SER A 341 -18.57 -2.43 -14.70
C SER A 341 -18.15 -0.97 -14.45
N LYS A 342 -16.85 -0.68 -14.29
CA LYS A 342 -16.33 0.64 -13.90
C LYS A 342 -15.25 1.15 -14.83
N SER A 343 -15.53 2.27 -15.50
CA SER A 343 -14.63 2.85 -16.50
C SER A 343 -13.49 3.68 -15.93
N LYS A 344 -13.65 4.29 -14.73
CA LYS A 344 -12.65 5.23 -14.17
C LYS A 344 -11.93 4.64 -12.97
N SER A 345 -10.60 4.83 -12.88
CA SER A 345 -9.74 4.35 -11.78
C SER A 345 -10.21 4.80 -10.39
N LYS A 346 -10.73 6.03 -10.26
CA LYS A 346 -11.25 6.57 -8.99
C LYS A 346 -12.45 5.80 -8.42
N ASP A 347 -13.16 5.04 -9.26
CA ASP A 347 -14.36 4.27 -8.89
C ASP A 347 -14.05 2.79 -8.66
N LEU A 348 -12.85 2.33 -9.05
CA LEU A 348 -12.41 0.97 -8.82
C LEU A 348 -12.27 0.67 -7.32
N SER A 349 -12.63 -0.56 -6.97
CA SER A 349 -12.49 -1.02 -5.58
C SER A 349 -11.00 -1.14 -5.21
N ARG A 350 -10.66 -0.67 -4.02
CA ARG A 350 -9.35 -0.91 -3.40
C ARG A 350 -9.34 -2.16 -2.51
N LYS A 351 -10.32 -3.04 -2.69
CA LYS A 351 -10.31 -4.37 -2.07
C LYS A 351 -9.24 -5.21 -2.76
N HIS A 352 -8.64 -6.10 -1.98
CA HIS A 352 -7.79 -7.14 -2.54
C HIS A 352 -8.64 -8.27 -3.13
N LYS A 353 -8.10 -8.96 -4.10
CA LYS A 353 -8.62 -10.25 -4.59
C LYS A 353 -7.51 -11.28 -4.49
N ILE A 354 -7.88 -12.47 -4.07
CA ILE A 354 -7.01 -13.65 -4.04
C ILE A 354 -7.70 -14.68 -4.93
N PHE A 355 -6.97 -15.22 -5.88
CA PHE A 355 -7.50 -16.25 -6.78
C PHE A 355 -6.42 -17.30 -7.07
N LYS A 356 -6.86 -18.50 -7.43
CA LYS A 356 -6.02 -19.63 -7.78
C LYS A 356 -6.21 -19.98 -9.25
N SER A 357 -5.12 -20.18 -9.99
CA SER A 357 -5.15 -20.74 -11.34
C SER A 357 -5.38 -22.25 -11.33
N LYS A 358 -5.64 -22.82 -12.50
CA LYS A 358 -5.75 -24.28 -12.67
C LYS A 358 -4.44 -25.00 -12.32
N SER A 359 -3.30 -24.38 -12.62
CA SER A 359 -1.97 -24.89 -12.32
C SER A 359 -1.56 -24.79 -10.85
N GLY A 360 -2.38 -24.12 -10.00
CA GLY A 360 -2.12 -23.95 -8.58
C GLY A 360 -1.46 -22.64 -8.17
N LEU A 361 -1.17 -21.70 -9.10
CA LEU A 361 -0.66 -20.38 -8.76
C LEU A 361 -1.69 -19.59 -7.95
N ILE A 362 -1.32 -19.12 -6.77
CA ILE A 362 -2.14 -18.20 -5.97
C ILE A 362 -1.69 -16.79 -6.29
N SER A 363 -2.59 -15.92 -6.76
CA SER A 363 -2.28 -14.52 -7.06
C SER A 363 -3.05 -13.57 -6.15
N VAL A 364 -2.32 -12.63 -5.55
CA VAL A 364 -2.87 -11.58 -4.69
C VAL A 364 -2.76 -10.25 -5.40
N VAL A 365 -3.89 -9.62 -5.69
CA VAL A 365 -3.93 -8.35 -6.41
C VAL A 365 -4.73 -7.31 -5.64
N GLY A 366 -4.32 -6.04 -5.74
CA GLY A 366 -4.98 -4.94 -5.03
C GLY A 366 -4.53 -4.82 -3.57
N GLY A 367 -5.40 -4.20 -2.75
CA GLY A 367 -5.14 -4.00 -1.33
C GLY A 367 -4.46 -2.66 -1.00
N LYS A 368 -4.08 -2.51 0.27
CA LYS A 368 -3.44 -1.32 0.83
C LYS A 368 -2.40 -1.70 1.87
N TRP A 369 -1.41 -0.83 2.09
CA TRP A 369 -0.48 -0.96 3.20
C TRP A 369 -1.18 -1.19 4.54
N THR A 370 -2.16 -0.37 4.88
CA THR A 370 -2.88 -0.47 6.16
C THR A 370 -3.40 -1.88 6.44
N THR A 371 -3.79 -2.62 5.40
CA THR A 371 -4.42 -3.95 5.54
C THR A 371 -3.50 -5.09 5.11
N TYR A 372 -2.19 -4.85 4.94
CA TYR A 372 -1.26 -5.86 4.43
C TYR A 372 -1.27 -7.14 5.27
N ARG A 373 -1.29 -7.00 6.61
CA ARG A 373 -1.28 -8.12 7.54
C ARG A 373 -2.50 -9.04 7.31
N LYS A 374 -3.70 -8.44 7.24
CA LYS A 374 -4.94 -9.20 7.03
C LYS A 374 -5.03 -9.83 5.64
N ILE A 375 -4.45 -9.17 4.62
CA ILE A 375 -4.33 -9.74 3.27
C ILE A 375 -3.41 -10.96 3.31
N SER A 376 -2.27 -10.84 3.96
CA SER A 376 -1.27 -11.92 4.10
C SER A 376 -1.84 -13.12 4.86
N GLU A 377 -2.47 -12.90 6.00
CA GLU A 377 -3.17 -13.93 6.78
C GLU A 377 -4.16 -14.71 5.91
N LYS A 378 -5.08 -14.02 5.21
CA LYS A 378 -6.05 -14.68 4.33
C LYS A 378 -5.39 -15.43 3.17
N THR A 379 -4.29 -14.91 2.62
CA THR A 379 -3.58 -15.55 1.53
C THR A 379 -2.93 -16.85 1.98
N VAL A 380 -2.27 -16.82 3.12
CA VAL A 380 -1.64 -18.01 3.71
C VAL A 380 -2.69 -19.02 4.15
N ASP A 381 -3.83 -18.58 4.72
CA ASP A 381 -4.96 -19.47 5.05
C ASP A 381 -5.44 -20.26 3.81
N ILE A 382 -5.66 -19.56 2.68
CA ILE A 382 -6.05 -20.20 1.41
C ILE A 382 -4.95 -21.17 0.93
N ALA A 383 -3.69 -20.77 1.03
CA ALA A 383 -2.57 -21.62 0.64
C ALA A 383 -2.47 -22.88 1.52
N CYS A 384 -2.68 -22.75 2.83
CA CYS A 384 -2.65 -23.88 3.75
C CYS A 384 -3.79 -24.88 3.47
N LEU A 385 -5.00 -24.42 3.19
CA LEU A 385 -6.13 -25.28 2.83
C LEU A 385 -5.83 -26.12 1.58
N LEU A 386 -5.15 -25.54 0.60
CA LEU A 386 -4.75 -26.25 -0.61
C LEU A 386 -3.62 -27.28 -0.37
N TYR A 387 -2.84 -27.05 0.67
CA TYR A 387 -1.77 -27.94 1.07
C TYR A 387 -2.28 -29.16 1.87
N THR A 388 -3.30 -28.97 2.69
CA THR A 388 -3.78 -29.98 3.65
C THR A 388 -4.98 -30.77 3.15
N SER A 389 -5.69 -30.30 2.11
CA SER A 389 -6.88 -30.98 1.57
C SER A 389 -6.51 -31.90 0.40
N PRO A 390 -6.67 -33.22 0.53
CA PRO A 390 -6.42 -34.17 -0.55
C PRO A 390 -7.54 -34.24 -1.59
N SER A 391 -8.67 -33.53 -1.40
CA SER A 391 -9.84 -33.65 -2.27
C SER A 391 -10.19 -32.38 -3.04
N PRO A 392 -10.43 -32.46 -4.38
CA PRO A 392 -10.96 -31.34 -5.17
C PRO A 392 -12.36 -30.88 -4.73
N ARG A 393 -13.08 -31.66 -3.90
CA ARG A 393 -14.44 -31.34 -3.41
C ARG A 393 -14.44 -30.27 -2.33
N ASP A 394 -13.33 -30.10 -1.59
CA ASP A 394 -13.22 -29.12 -0.50
C ASP A 394 -12.77 -27.73 -0.97
N CYS A 395 -12.54 -27.56 -2.28
CA CYS A 395 -12.14 -26.29 -2.89
C CYS A 395 -13.33 -25.40 -3.37
N ARG A 396 -14.56 -25.71 -2.97
CA ARG A 396 -15.72 -24.85 -3.23
C ARG A 396 -15.90 -23.86 -2.07
N LEU A 397 -15.14 -22.78 -2.11
CA LEU A 397 -15.39 -21.54 -1.36
C LEU A 397 -15.67 -20.39 -2.31
#